data_3fa09ac8ba117298a5d81b8314c18a0c
#
_entry.id   3fa09ac8ba117298a5d81b8314c18a0c
#
_cell.length_a   1.000
_cell.length_b   1.000
_cell.length_c   1.000
_cell.angle_alpha   90.00
_cell.angle_beta   90.00
_cell.angle_gamma   90.00
#
_symmetry.space_group_name_H-M   'P 1'
#
loop_
_entity.id
_entity.type
_entity.pdbx_description
1 polymer ?
#
loop_
_entity_poly.entity_id
_entity_poly.type
_entity_poly.pdbx_seq_one_letter_code
_entity_poly.pdbx_strand_id
1 'polypeptide(L)'
;AIRNVWSMEDVTYTSSDPAVATVTQDGQVTGITNGTVTITAKSGDTIVAQKEITVKCNHPRKITYSYLLKGSSFKAKGLRYRVNAVNAKKGIFDVTCMGSNSKKIKKITVPNYVKYKGIHYRVTGIGKNAFAGCRKVKTVKIQSMYLKKKNIGKNAFRGIPRKASVYVPPGKMKSYRKWLKKAGLKCQGGKKWKR
;
A
#
# COMPACT_ATOMS: atom_id res chain seq x y z
N ALA A 1 22.90 -21.71 60.28
CA ALA A 1 22.86 -20.62 59.33
C ALA A 1 22.26 -21.14 58.01
N ILE A 2 20.99 -20.79 57.75
CA ILE A 2 20.34 -21.14 56.48
C ILE A 2 20.74 -20.05 55.49
N ARG A 3 21.58 -20.38 54.53
CA ARG A 3 21.82 -19.54 53.34
C ARG A 3 20.70 -19.82 52.35
N ASN A 4 19.73 -18.93 52.24
CA ASN A 4 18.82 -18.90 51.09
C ASN A 4 19.65 -18.48 49.86
N VAL A 5 20.14 -19.44 49.11
CA VAL A 5 20.74 -19.21 47.80
C VAL A 5 19.55 -19.18 46.82
N TRP A 6 19.06 -18.00 46.51
CA TRP A 6 18.09 -17.82 45.39
C TRP A 6 18.86 -18.08 44.09
N SER A 7 18.51 -19.13 43.36
CA SER A 7 19.02 -19.27 42.00
C SER A 7 18.31 -18.24 41.11
N MET A 8 19.07 -17.58 40.23
CA MET A 8 18.49 -16.60 39.30
C MET A 8 17.50 -17.24 38.30
N GLU A 9 17.42 -18.55 38.24
CA GLU A 9 16.54 -19.33 37.38
C GLU A 9 15.06 -19.27 37.78
N ASP A 10 14.75 -18.87 39.02
CA ASP A 10 13.38 -18.83 39.54
C ASP A 10 12.73 -17.43 39.50
N VAL A 11 13.44 -16.43 38.93
CA VAL A 11 12.93 -15.05 38.87
C VAL A 11 12.34 -14.74 37.48
N THR A 12 11.10 -14.35 37.47
CA THR A 12 10.41 -13.89 36.26
C THR A 12 10.28 -12.37 36.26
N TYR A 13 10.46 -11.75 35.09
CA TYR A 13 10.36 -10.30 34.93
C TYR A 13 9.14 -9.94 34.07
N THR A 14 8.40 -8.90 34.50
CA THR A 14 7.24 -8.41 33.76
C THR A 14 7.25 -6.88 33.68
N SER A 15 6.75 -6.33 32.58
CA SER A 15 6.52 -4.90 32.41
C SER A 15 5.02 -4.59 32.54
N SER A 16 4.69 -3.52 33.27
CA SER A 16 3.31 -3.06 33.38
C SER A 16 2.73 -2.53 32.05
N ASP A 17 3.60 -2.08 31.14
CA ASP A 17 3.23 -1.66 29.78
C ASP A 17 4.33 -2.02 28.78
N PRO A 18 4.21 -3.16 28.09
CA PRO A 18 5.14 -3.59 27.07
C PRO A 18 5.24 -2.68 25.84
N ALA A 19 4.28 -1.76 25.65
CA ALA A 19 4.36 -0.76 24.57
C ALA A 19 5.31 0.39 24.92
N VAL A 20 5.55 0.62 26.20
CA VAL A 20 6.51 1.63 26.70
C VAL A 20 7.91 1.02 26.87
N ALA A 21 8.02 -0.13 27.53
CA ALA A 21 9.27 -0.90 27.62
C ALA A 21 8.99 -2.39 27.76
N THR A 22 9.86 -3.21 27.20
CA THR A 22 9.89 -4.66 27.39
C THR A 22 11.02 -5.06 28.31
N VAL A 23 10.90 -6.22 28.97
CA VAL A 23 11.94 -6.83 29.77
C VAL A 23 12.08 -8.30 29.37
N THR A 24 13.32 -8.76 29.27
CA THR A 24 13.66 -10.16 28.97
C THR A 24 13.80 -10.98 30.26
N GLN A 25 13.88 -12.31 30.15
CA GLN A 25 14.02 -13.21 31.29
C GLN A 25 15.35 -13.05 32.07
N ASP A 26 16.38 -12.50 31.44
CA ASP A 26 17.65 -12.13 32.05
C ASP A 26 17.65 -10.72 32.66
N GLY A 27 16.46 -10.05 32.68
CA GLY A 27 16.27 -8.74 33.31
C GLY A 27 16.70 -7.55 32.43
N GLN A 28 17.03 -7.76 31.15
CA GLN A 28 17.37 -6.65 30.26
C GLN A 28 16.12 -5.87 29.83
N VAL A 29 16.11 -4.57 30.13
CA VAL A 29 15.02 -3.68 29.77
C VAL A 29 15.30 -2.93 28.49
N THR A 30 14.34 -2.94 27.55
CA THR A 30 14.41 -2.18 26.29
C THR A 30 13.26 -1.18 26.22
N GLY A 31 13.59 0.13 26.18
CA GLY A 31 12.62 1.21 25.98
C GLY A 31 12.10 1.26 24.54
N ILE A 32 10.78 1.42 24.36
CA ILE A 32 10.10 1.41 23.06
C ILE A 32 9.53 2.78 22.73
N THR A 33 8.80 3.39 23.66
CA THR A 33 8.19 4.73 23.50
C THR A 33 8.36 5.55 24.77
N ASN A 34 8.11 6.88 24.68
CA ASN A 34 8.06 7.72 25.87
C ASN A 34 6.94 7.27 26.80
N GLY A 35 7.24 7.22 28.08
CA GLY A 35 6.28 6.86 29.12
C GLY A 35 6.95 6.38 30.38
N THR A 36 6.16 6.07 31.38
CA THR A 36 6.60 5.51 32.64
C THR A 36 6.01 4.12 32.82
N VAL A 37 6.83 3.15 33.15
CA VAL A 37 6.41 1.76 33.38
C VAL A 37 7.07 1.20 34.62
N THR A 38 6.40 0.26 35.25
CA THR A 38 6.92 -0.50 36.37
C THR A 38 7.41 -1.87 35.90
N ILE A 39 8.68 -2.16 36.13
CA ILE A 39 9.26 -3.50 35.94
C ILE A 39 9.18 -4.23 37.27
N THR A 40 8.59 -5.43 37.24
CA THR A 40 8.39 -6.26 38.43
C THR A 40 9.16 -7.57 38.25
N ALA A 41 9.92 -7.93 39.25
CA ALA A 41 10.59 -9.25 39.39
C ALA A 41 9.82 -10.09 40.43
N LYS A 42 9.48 -11.32 40.09
CA LYS A 42 8.79 -12.28 40.92
C LYS A 42 9.60 -13.57 41.05
N SER A 43 9.58 -14.16 42.24
CA SER A 43 9.97 -15.56 42.45
C SER A 43 8.72 -16.34 42.86
N GLY A 44 8.22 -17.20 41.96
CA GLY A 44 6.85 -17.74 42.05
C GLY A 44 5.81 -16.59 42.07
N ASP A 45 4.93 -16.60 43.07
CA ASP A 45 3.91 -15.56 43.24
C ASP A 45 4.39 -14.34 44.05
N THR A 46 5.59 -14.38 44.60
CA THR A 46 6.13 -13.34 45.49
C THR A 46 6.86 -12.27 44.68
N ILE A 47 6.50 -11.00 44.86
CA ILE A 47 7.23 -9.87 44.28
C ILE A 47 8.54 -9.71 45.11
N VAL A 48 9.68 -9.92 44.45
CA VAL A 48 11.02 -9.79 45.07
C VAL A 48 11.64 -8.41 44.80
N ALA A 49 11.27 -7.77 43.70
CA ALA A 49 11.69 -6.42 43.40
C ALA A 49 10.68 -5.72 42.45
N GLN A 50 10.60 -4.41 42.57
CA GLN A 50 9.78 -3.58 41.69
C GLN A 50 10.47 -2.24 41.46
N LYS A 51 10.50 -1.77 40.22
CA LYS A 51 11.10 -0.48 39.89
C LYS A 51 10.33 0.23 38.80
N GLU A 52 10.01 1.48 39.08
CA GLU A 52 9.47 2.40 38.09
C GLU A 52 10.61 2.93 37.20
N ILE A 53 10.39 2.93 35.88
CA ILE A 53 11.34 3.39 34.88
C ILE A 53 10.64 4.38 33.96
N THR A 54 11.20 5.58 33.85
CA THR A 54 10.76 6.57 32.85
C THR A 54 11.59 6.40 31.58
N VAL A 55 10.94 6.03 30.50
CA VAL A 55 11.56 5.92 29.17
C VAL A 55 11.43 7.29 28.46
N LYS A 56 12.57 7.87 28.10
CA LYS A 56 12.66 9.08 27.26
C LYS A 56 13.35 8.70 25.96
N CYS A 57 12.57 8.53 24.89
CA CYS A 57 13.12 8.31 23.56
C CYS A 57 13.44 9.68 22.92
N ASN A 58 14.71 10.02 22.82
CA ASN A 58 15.16 11.30 22.23
C ASN A 58 14.89 11.41 20.73
N HIS A 59 14.45 10.33 20.10
CA HIS A 59 14.06 10.32 18.71
C HIS A 59 12.70 9.64 18.60
N PRO A 60 11.63 10.38 18.20
CA PRO A 60 10.39 9.73 17.83
C PRO A 60 10.75 8.76 16.70
N ARG A 61 10.51 7.46 16.88
CA ARG A 61 10.65 6.49 15.79
C ARG A 61 9.80 6.99 14.63
N LYS A 62 10.45 7.54 13.60
CA LYS A 62 9.79 7.79 12.33
C LYS A 62 9.32 6.45 11.82
N ILE A 63 8.02 6.16 11.97
CA ILE A 63 7.44 4.90 11.45
C ILE A 63 7.62 4.95 9.94
N THR A 64 8.63 4.25 9.45
CA THR A 64 8.91 4.16 8.02
C THR A 64 8.09 2.99 7.49
N TYR A 65 6.95 3.30 6.90
CA TYR A 65 6.19 2.27 6.18
C TYR A 65 6.99 1.83 4.95
N SER A 66 7.14 0.54 4.75
CA SER A 66 7.71 -0.04 3.53
C SER A 66 6.83 0.21 2.30
N TYR A 67 5.58 0.65 2.50
CA TYR A 67 4.59 0.94 1.47
C TYR A 67 4.06 2.38 1.57
N LEU A 68 3.50 2.87 0.47
CA LEU A 68 2.88 4.20 0.43
C LEU A 68 1.48 4.18 1.04
N LEU A 69 1.17 5.19 1.84
CA LEU A 69 -0.15 5.37 2.45
C LEU A 69 -1.20 5.78 1.41
N LYS A 70 -2.48 5.59 1.75
CA LYS A 70 -3.61 6.07 0.95
C LYS A 70 -3.48 7.58 0.68
N GLY A 71 -3.71 7.98 -0.57
CA GLY A 71 -3.57 9.37 -1.02
C GLY A 71 -2.19 9.68 -1.62
N SER A 72 -1.14 8.96 -1.26
CA SER A 72 0.20 9.13 -1.83
C SER A 72 0.21 8.89 -3.33
N SER A 73 1.13 9.57 -4.03
CA SER A 73 1.29 9.45 -5.47
C SER A 73 2.74 9.11 -5.83
N PHE A 74 2.91 8.36 -6.92
CA PHE A 74 4.23 8.01 -7.45
C PHE A 74 4.21 7.88 -8.97
N LYS A 75 5.40 7.84 -9.58
CA LYS A 75 5.59 7.62 -11.02
C LYS A 75 6.24 6.26 -11.24
N ALA A 76 5.77 5.53 -12.22
CA ALA A 76 6.39 4.29 -12.67
C ALA A 76 6.00 4.02 -14.13
N LYS A 77 6.95 3.49 -14.94
CA LYS A 77 6.74 3.14 -16.35
C LYS A 77 6.08 4.27 -17.17
N GLY A 78 6.48 5.52 -16.93
CA GLY A 78 5.99 6.72 -17.64
C GLY A 78 4.56 7.16 -17.28
N LEU A 79 3.94 6.55 -16.29
CA LEU A 79 2.60 6.89 -15.80
C LEU A 79 2.67 7.33 -14.33
N ARG A 80 1.64 8.08 -13.92
CA ARG A 80 1.42 8.49 -12.53
C ARG A 80 0.37 7.60 -11.90
N TYR A 81 0.56 7.29 -10.64
CA TYR A 81 -0.36 6.47 -9.83
C TYR A 81 -0.65 7.16 -8.52
N ARG A 82 -1.86 6.97 -8.00
CA ARG A 82 -2.27 7.41 -6.66
C ARG A 82 -2.80 6.21 -5.90
N VAL A 83 -2.34 6.03 -4.67
CA VAL A 83 -2.79 4.96 -3.77
C VAL A 83 -4.21 5.27 -3.32
N ASN A 84 -5.15 4.37 -3.59
CA ASN A 84 -6.56 4.54 -3.25
C ASN A 84 -7.04 3.62 -2.12
N ALA A 85 -6.36 2.49 -1.90
CA ALA A 85 -6.61 1.63 -0.75
C ALA A 85 -5.33 0.91 -0.32
N VAL A 86 -5.21 0.72 1.00
CA VAL A 86 -4.15 -0.05 1.65
C VAL A 86 -4.78 -0.98 2.66
N ASN A 87 -4.44 -2.26 2.58
CA ASN A 87 -4.71 -3.25 3.60
C ASN A 87 -3.44 -4.09 3.78
N ALA A 88 -2.55 -3.62 4.65
CA ALA A 88 -1.25 -4.25 4.87
C ALA A 88 -1.37 -5.67 5.44
N LYS A 89 -2.35 -5.92 6.32
CA LYS A 89 -2.61 -7.25 6.90
C LYS A 89 -2.94 -8.29 5.82
N LYS A 90 -3.61 -7.88 4.74
CA LYS A 90 -3.97 -8.76 3.60
C LYS A 90 -3.01 -8.61 2.40
N GLY A 91 -1.93 -7.84 2.52
CA GLY A 91 -1.01 -7.56 1.41
C GLY A 91 -1.67 -6.85 0.21
N ILE A 92 -2.76 -6.12 0.42
CA ILE A 92 -3.52 -5.48 -0.66
C ILE A 92 -3.18 -3.99 -0.72
N PHE A 93 -2.62 -3.58 -1.85
CA PHE A 93 -2.25 -2.19 -2.16
C PHE A 93 -2.87 -1.80 -3.51
N ASP A 94 -3.96 -1.05 -3.47
CA ASP A 94 -4.70 -0.65 -4.67
C ASP A 94 -4.33 0.76 -5.11
N VAL A 95 -4.15 0.94 -6.43
CA VAL A 95 -3.86 2.25 -7.02
C VAL A 95 -4.79 2.59 -8.17
N THR A 96 -4.92 3.89 -8.39
CA THR A 96 -5.54 4.47 -9.58
C THR A 96 -4.45 5.02 -10.51
N CYS A 97 -4.48 4.61 -11.77
CA CYS A 97 -3.63 5.19 -12.81
C CYS A 97 -4.12 6.60 -13.15
N MET A 98 -3.31 7.60 -12.84
CA MET A 98 -3.62 9.02 -13.04
C MET A 98 -3.20 9.55 -14.41
N GLY A 99 -2.70 8.66 -15.28
CA GLY A 99 -2.32 8.97 -16.66
C GLY A 99 -0.86 9.35 -16.83
N SER A 100 -0.55 9.94 -17.98
CA SER A 100 0.80 10.38 -18.36
C SER A 100 0.94 11.89 -18.24
N ASN A 101 2.16 12.36 -17.97
CA ASN A 101 2.50 13.79 -18.06
C ASN A 101 2.57 14.27 -19.50
N SER A 102 2.92 13.37 -20.45
CA SER A 102 3.02 13.71 -21.86
C SER A 102 1.72 13.41 -22.60
N LYS A 103 1.28 14.34 -23.42
CA LYS A 103 0.15 14.16 -24.37
C LYS A 103 0.61 13.56 -25.71
N LYS A 104 1.93 13.44 -25.93
CA LYS A 104 2.53 12.94 -27.18
C LYS A 104 2.68 11.41 -27.21
N ILE A 105 2.23 10.68 -26.19
CA ILE A 105 2.33 9.22 -26.11
C ILE A 105 1.59 8.54 -27.26
N LYS A 106 2.22 7.51 -27.83
CA LYS A 106 1.64 6.69 -28.93
C LYS A 106 0.93 5.43 -28.42
N LYS A 107 1.28 4.97 -27.21
CA LYS A 107 0.74 3.76 -26.57
C LYS A 107 0.39 4.03 -25.10
N ILE A 108 -0.77 3.56 -24.69
CA ILE A 108 -1.20 3.53 -23.29
C ILE A 108 -1.20 2.06 -22.86
N THR A 109 -0.50 1.75 -21.75
CA THR A 109 -0.56 0.42 -21.13
C THR A 109 -0.93 0.57 -19.67
N VAL A 110 -2.09 0.07 -19.28
CA VAL A 110 -2.55 0.02 -17.89
C VAL A 110 -2.31 -1.40 -17.37
N PRO A 111 -1.26 -1.65 -16.56
CA PRO A 111 -0.87 -3.00 -16.15
C PRO A 111 -1.78 -3.55 -15.05
N ASN A 112 -1.68 -4.87 -14.76
CA ASN A 112 -2.30 -5.48 -13.60
C ASN A 112 -1.73 -4.91 -12.29
N TYR A 113 -0.41 -4.86 -12.24
CA TYR A 113 0.35 -4.40 -11.09
C TYR A 113 1.44 -3.43 -11.54
N VAL A 114 1.79 -2.52 -10.65
CA VAL A 114 2.96 -1.65 -10.79
C VAL A 114 3.83 -1.80 -9.55
N LYS A 115 5.13 -2.06 -9.77
CA LYS A 115 6.11 -2.18 -8.68
C LYS A 115 6.69 -0.80 -8.36
N TYR A 116 6.71 -0.45 -7.08
CA TYR A 116 7.36 0.76 -6.59
C TYR A 116 7.98 0.48 -5.21
N LYS A 117 9.28 0.76 -5.04
CA LYS A 117 10.05 0.49 -3.81
C LYS A 117 9.81 -0.93 -3.25
N GLY A 118 9.92 -1.95 -4.11
CA GLY A 118 9.74 -3.34 -3.72
C GLY A 118 8.29 -3.84 -3.65
N ILE A 119 7.32 -2.96 -3.49
CA ILE A 119 5.90 -3.31 -3.31
C ILE A 119 5.15 -3.36 -4.63
N HIS A 120 4.28 -4.35 -4.79
CA HIS A 120 3.38 -4.49 -5.93
C HIS A 120 2.04 -3.86 -5.64
N TYR A 121 1.71 -2.80 -6.36
CA TYR A 121 0.44 -2.08 -6.28
C TYR A 121 -0.49 -2.56 -7.38
N ARG A 122 -1.68 -3.03 -7.03
CA ARG A 122 -2.71 -3.51 -7.95
C ARG A 122 -3.46 -2.33 -8.57
N VAL A 123 -3.54 -2.27 -9.90
CA VAL A 123 -4.22 -1.17 -10.59
C VAL A 123 -5.71 -1.46 -10.67
N THR A 124 -6.51 -0.76 -9.87
CA THR A 124 -7.96 -0.96 -9.76
C THR A 124 -8.80 0.19 -10.30
N GLY A 125 -8.15 1.27 -10.76
CA GLY A 125 -8.83 2.46 -11.29
C GLY A 125 -8.04 3.22 -12.33
N ILE A 126 -8.74 4.11 -13.03
CA ILE A 126 -8.19 5.08 -13.98
C ILE A 126 -8.78 6.44 -13.62
N GLY A 127 -7.94 7.42 -13.36
CA GLY A 127 -8.34 8.74 -12.86
C GLY A 127 -9.14 9.56 -13.86
N LYS A 128 -9.86 10.59 -13.36
CA LYS A 128 -10.53 11.61 -14.19
C LYS A 128 -9.49 12.27 -15.11
N ASN A 129 -9.82 12.39 -16.40
CA ASN A 129 -8.97 12.98 -17.43
C ASN A 129 -7.56 12.34 -17.60
N ALA A 130 -7.32 11.12 -17.09
CA ALA A 130 -6.00 10.49 -17.04
C ALA A 130 -5.23 10.55 -18.38
N PHE A 131 -5.90 10.26 -19.49
CA PHE A 131 -5.34 10.28 -20.85
C PHE A 131 -6.08 11.25 -21.77
N ALA A 132 -6.79 12.22 -21.20
CA ALA A 132 -7.50 13.19 -22.00
C ALA A 132 -6.54 14.03 -22.87
N GLY A 133 -6.89 14.21 -24.15
CA GLY A 133 -6.09 14.96 -25.11
C GLY A 133 -4.84 14.22 -25.66
N CYS A 134 -4.69 12.93 -25.39
CA CYS A 134 -3.61 12.13 -25.98
C CYS A 134 -3.93 11.76 -27.43
N ARG A 135 -3.87 12.77 -28.32
CA ARG A 135 -4.31 12.66 -29.74
C ARG A 135 -3.40 11.79 -30.62
N LYS A 136 -2.17 11.44 -30.18
CA LYS A 136 -1.22 10.62 -30.93
C LYS A 136 -1.31 9.12 -30.60
N VAL A 137 -2.21 8.73 -29.71
CA VAL A 137 -2.36 7.32 -29.29
C VAL A 137 -2.88 6.46 -30.43
N LYS A 138 -2.10 5.41 -30.74
CA LYS A 138 -2.45 4.36 -31.70
C LYS A 138 -2.98 3.09 -31.02
N THR A 139 -2.56 2.86 -29.77
CA THR A 139 -2.88 1.64 -29.02
C THR A 139 -3.22 1.95 -27.56
N VAL A 140 -4.31 1.37 -27.09
CA VAL A 140 -4.68 1.34 -25.67
C VAL A 140 -4.70 -0.10 -25.21
N LYS A 141 -3.79 -0.49 -24.33
CA LYS A 141 -3.69 -1.84 -23.76
C LYS A 141 -4.08 -1.80 -22.29
N ILE A 142 -5.26 -2.32 -21.95
CA ILE A 142 -5.69 -2.53 -20.58
C ILE A 142 -5.33 -3.96 -20.21
N GLN A 143 -4.33 -4.13 -19.36
CA GLN A 143 -3.93 -5.45 -18.85
C GLN A 143 -4.59 -5.75 -17.51
N SER A 144 -4.97 -4.68 -16.76
CA SER A 144 -5.58 -4.87 -15.46
C SER A 144 -6.89 -5.64 -15.54
N MET A 145 -6.98 -6.73 -14.79
CA MET A 145 -8.20 -7.50 -14.53
C MET A 145 -9.00 -6.96 -13.35
N TYR A 146 -8.44 -6.01 -12.61
CA TYR A 146 -8.95 -5.52 -11.32
C TYR A 146 -9.67 -4.18 -11.41
N LEU A 147 -9.86 -3.61 -12.62
CA LEU A 147 -10.59 -2.35 -12.76
C LEU A 147 -12.00 -2.48 -12.21
N LYS A 148 -12.40 -1.51 -11.40
CA LYS A 148 -13.76 -1.38 -10.86
C LYS A 148 -14.49 -0.24 -11.58
N LYS A 149 -15.74 -0.45 -11.96
CA LYS A 149 -16.57 0.55 -12.66
C LYS A 149 -16.54 1.91 -11.98
N LYS A 150 -16.70 1.95 -10.66
CA LYS A 150 -16.71 3.18 -9.84
C LYS A 150 -15.36 3.92 -9.81
N ASN A 151 -14.24 3.22 -10.12
CA ASN A 151 -12.91 3.79 -10.08
C ASN A 151 -12.42 4.25 -11.48
N ILE A 152 -13.28 4.25 -12.49
CA ILE A 152 -12.95 4.79 -13.82
C ILE A 152 -13.53 6.20 -13.92
N GLY A 153 -12.64 7.17 -13.94
CA GLY A 153 -12.98 8.59 -13.93
C GLY A 153 -13.60 9.09 -15.24
N LYS A 154 -14.45 10.11 -15.13
CA LYS A 154 -15.04 10.80 -16.27
C LYS A 154 -13.95 11.33 -17.21
N ASN A 155 -14.18 11.22 -18.52
CA ASN A 155 -13.30 11.74 -19.58
C ASN A 155 -11.86 11.16 -19.56
N ALA A 156 -11.62 10.04 -18.88
CA ALA A 156 -10.28 9.44 -18.76
C ALA A 156 -9.58 9.23 -20.13
N PHE A 157 -10.34 9.00 -21.19
CA PHE A 157 -9.83 8.75 -22.55
C PHE A 157 -10.34 9.76 -23.60
N ARG A 158 -10.87 10.92 -23.16
CA ARG A 158 -11.37 11.94 -24.09
C ARG A 158 -10.30 12.41 -25.06
N GLY A 159 -10.59 12.42 -26.36
CA GLY A 159 -9.68 12.89 -27.40
C GLY A 159 -8.66 11.85 -27.88
N ILE A 160 -8.77 10.60 -27.46
CA ILE A 160 -8.03 9.49 -28.09
C ILE A 160 -8.62 9.23 -29.48
N PRO A 161 -7.77 9.05 -30.51
CA PRO A 161 -8.23 8.83 -31.89
C PRO A 161 -9.16 7.63 -32.01
N ARG A 162 -10.25 7.78 -32.79
CA ARG A 162 -11.20 6.69 -33.07
C ARG A 162 -10.57 5.47 -33.73
N LYS A 163 -9.46 5.66 -34.48
CA LYS A 163 -8.69 4.62 -35.14
C LYS A 163 -7.78 3.82 -34.20
N ALA A 164 -7.62 4.21 -32.94
CA ALA A 164 -6.78 3.50 -32.00
C ALA A 164 -7.31 2.08 -31.73
N SER A 165 -6.40 1.10 -31.70
CA SER A 165 -6.69 -0.28 -31.31
C SER A 165 -6.78 -0.39 -29.79
N VAL A 166 -7.75 -1.17 -29.29
CA VAL A 166 -7.95 -1.37 -27.86
C VAL A 166 -7.85 -2.83 -27.51
N TYR A 167 -6.98 -3.14 -26.55
CA TYR A 167 -6.79 -4.48 -26.02
C TYR A 167 -7.27 -4.54 -24.59
N VAL A 168 -8.02 -5.57 -24.24
CA VAL A 168 -8.53 -5.81 -22.90
C VAL A 168 -8.30 -7.27 -22.52
N PRO A 169 -8.24 -7.60 -21.22
CA PRO A 169 -8.02 -8.98 -20.79
C PRO A 169 -9.15 -9.91 -21.25
N PRO A 170 -8.84 -11.20 -21.45
CA PRO A 170 -9.85 -12.24 -21.71
C PRO A 170 -10.94 -12.19 -20.66
N GLY A 171 -12.21 -12.42 -21.06
CA GLY A 171 -13.37 -12.37 -20.16
C GLY A 171 -13.83 -10.98 -19.70
N LYS A 172 -13.05 -9.90 -19.95
CA LYS A 172 -13.43 -8.52 -19.55
C LYS A 172 -13.99 -7.68 -20.69
N MET A 173 -14.06 -8.19 -21.91
CA MET A 173 -14.45 -7.43 -23.11
C MET A 173 -15.77 -6.70 -22.94
N LYS A 174 -16.83 -7.39 -22.56
CA LYS A 174 -18.21 -6.83 -22.44
C LYS A 174 -18.24 -5.68 -21.42
N SER A 175 -17.72 -5.90 -20.21
CA SER A 175 -17.76 -4.92 -19.13
C SER A 175 -16.82 -3.74 -19.38
N TYR A 176 -15.55 -4.01 -19.77
CA TYR A 176 -14.56 -2.94 -19.98
C TYR A 176 -14.91 -2.06 -21.18
N ARG A 177 -15.40 -2.65 -22.28
CA ARG A 177 -15.89 -1.88 -23.43
C ARG A 177 -16.96 -0.87 -23.02
N LYS A 178 -17.96 -1.29 -22.21
CA LYS A 178 -19.01 -0.42 -21.68
C LYS A 178 -18.44 0.71 -20.81
N TRP A 179 -17.53 0.38 -19.88
CA TRP A 179 -16.99 1.36 -18.94
C TRP A 179 -16.04 2.36 -19.60
N LEU A 180 -15.15 1.88 -20.46
CA LEU A 180 -14.17 2.72 -21.16
C LEU A 180 -14.84 3.64 -22.19
N LYS A 181 -15.91 3.19 -22.85
CA LYS A 181 -16.74 4.06 -23.71
C LYS A 181 -17.35 5.20 -22.92
N LYS A 182 -17.94 4.95 -21.74
CA LYS A 182 -18.45 6.00 -20.84
C LYS A 182 -17.35 6.97 -20.38
N ALA A 183 -16.11 6.48 -20.24
CA ALA A 183 -14.95 7.30 -19.91
C ALA A 183 -14.34 8.04 -21.12
N GLY A 184 -15.05 8.09 -22.26
CA GLY A 184 -14.67 8.88 -23.43
C GLY A 184 -13.84 8.16 -24.49
N LEU A 185 -13.67 6.83 -24.41
CA LEU A 185 -12.98 6.05 -25.43
C LEU A 185 -13.90 5.76 -26.61
N LYS A 186 -13.80 6.56 -27.67
CA LYS A 186 -14.69 6.51 -28.86
C LYS A 186 -14.10 5.65 -30.01
N CYS A 187 -13.40 4.54 -29.73
CA CYS A 187 -12.89 3.68 -30.79
C CYS A 187 -14.02 2.96 -31.54
N GLN A 188 -13.94 2.97 -32.90
CA GLN A 188 -14.98 2.41 -33.76
C GLN A 188 -14.78 0.90 -33.98
N GLY A 189 -15.92 0.16 -33.99
CA GLY A 189 -16.06 -1.19 -34.51
C GLY A 189 -15.47 -2.33 -33.67
N GLY A 190 -15.99 -3.55 -33.90
CA GLY A 190 -15.57 -4.77 -33.21
C GLY A 190 -14.12 -5.19 -33.53
N LYS A 191 -13.66 -4.90 -34.74
CA LYS A 191 -12.28 -5.25 -35.22
C LYS A 191 -11.15 -4.50 -34.50
N LYS A 192 -11.44 -3.40 -33.78
CA LYS A 192 -10.43 -2.60 -33.06
C LYS A 192 -10.34 -2.91 -31.55
N TRP A 193 -11.27 -3.71 -31.06
CA TRP A 193 -11.24 -4.25 -29.70
C TRP A 193 -10.74 -5.68 -29.78
N LYS A 194 -9.59 -5.96 -29.22
CA LYS A 194 -8.91 -7.25 -29.27
C LYS A 194 -8.77 -7.85 -27.86
N ARG A 195 -8.77 -9.16 -27.77
CA ARG A 195 -8.51 -9.93 -26.56
C ARG A 195 -7.00 -10.11 -26.32
#